data_2242415dd00b82bb2f91c4578f722678
#
_entry.id   2242415dd00b82bb2f91c4578f722678
#
_cell.length_a   1.000
_cell.length_b   1.000
_cell.length_c   1.000
_cell.angle_alpha   90.00
_cell.angle_beta   90.00
_cell.angle_gamma   90.00
#
_symmetry.space_group_name_H-M   'P 1'
#
loop_
_entity.id
_entity.type
_entity.pdbx_description
1 polymer ?
#
loop_
_entity_poly.entity_id
_entity_poly.type
_entity_poly.pdbx_seq_one_letter_code
_entity_poly.pdbx_strand_id
1 'polypeptide(L)'
;NDTLDLELTSAEREQAAGSFSIDLVAENNDGQIVIIENQLEKSNHDHLGKLITYLSAREASGAIWIVKEPRQEHINAMAWLNESSNADFYLVKVEAVRIGNSNPAPLLTLIVGPSIEAKVSGKAKQEKVERHFIRKRWWGQLVSNPLAKSHNHITPSMATWIGVSSGTRGLNFNYLGNKNICGAE
;
A
#
# COMPACT_ATOMS: atom_id res chain seq x y z
N ASN A 1 12.63 20.72 -7.01
CA ASN A 1 12.55 20.50 -5.56
C ASN A 1 11.25 21.06 -4.96
N ASP A 2 10.78 22.23 -5.43
CA ASP A 2 9.61 22.89 -4.85
C ASP A 2 8.26 22.16 -5.07
N THR A 3 8.20 21.23 -6.03
CA THR A 3 6.96 20.53 -6.39
C THR A 3 6.68 19.29 -5.52
N LEU A 4 7.73 18.64 -5.02
CA LEU A 4 7.60 17.30 -4.38
C LEU A 4 7.90 17.30 -2.88
N ASP A 5 8.35 18.42 -2.30
CA ASP A 5 8.89 18.46 -0.94
C ASP A 5 9.93 17.33 -0.68
N LEU A 6 10.72 17.03 -1.72
CA LEU A 6 11.72 15.98 -1.76
C LEU A 6 13.03 16.55 -2.31
N GLU A 7 14.08 16.48 -1.52
CA GLU A 7 15.42 16.88 -1.95
C GLU A 7 16.19 15.68 -2.48
N LEU A 8 16.68 15.79 -3.71
CA LEU A 8 17.53 14.80 -4.37
C LEU A 8 18.95 15.34 -4.46
N THR A 9 19.93 14.58 -3.97
CA THR A 9 21.33 14.98 -3.86
C THR A 9 22.16 14.52 -5.05
N SER A 10 21.79 13.38 -5.65
CA SER A 10 22.44 12.81 -6.83
C SER A 10 21.41 12.21 -7.76
N ALA A 11 21.73 12.09 -9.05
CA ALA A 11 20.92 11.37 -10.02
C ALA A 11 21.80 10.76 -11.10
N GLU A 12 21.65 9.47 -11.34
CA GLU A 12 22.33 8.71 -12.39
C GLU A 12 21.34 8.24 -13.44
N ARG A 13 21.70 8.32 -14.71
CA ARG A 13 20.85 7.93 -15.83
C ARG A 13 21.09 6.49 -16.23
N GLU A 14 20.03 5.87 -16.80
CA GLU A 14 20.08 4.56 -17.49
C GLU A 14 20.77 3.47 -16.67
N GLN A 15 20.36 3.32 -15.44
CA GLN A 15 20.90 2.29 -14.56
C GLN A 15 20.29 0.92 -14.85
N ALA A 16 21.14 -0.09 -15.01
CA ALA A 16 20.71 -1.46 -15.24
C ALA A 16 19.98 -2.04 -14.02
N ALA A 17 18.81 -2.66 -14.26
CA ALA A 17 18.06 -3.44 -13.29
C ALA A 17 17.71 -4.81 -13.92
N GLY A 18 18.63 -5.76 -13.82
CA GLY A 18 18.50 -7.05 -14.50
C GLY A 18 18.51 -6.89 -16.03
N SER A 19 17.43 -7.31 -16.70
CA SER A 19 17.24 -7.16 -18.15
C SER A 19 16.61 -5.83 -18.56
N PHE A 20 16.37 -4.92 -17.61
CA PHE A 20 15.71 -3.63 -17.85
C PHE A 20 16.65 -2.47 -17.52
N SER A 21 16.31 -1.29 -18.03
CA SER A 21 17.01 -0.03 -17.73
C SER A 21 16.04 0.90 -17.00
N ILE A 22 16.50 1.48 -15.91
CA ILE A 22 15.81 2.53 -15.15
C ILE A 22 16.20 3.87 -15.73
N ASP A 23 15.26 4.74 -16.00
CA ASP A 23 15.55 6.05 -16.60
C ASP A 23 16.48 6.89 -15.72
N LEU A 24 16.16 6.99 -14.42
CA LEU A 24 16.96 7.71 -13.44
C LEU A 24 16.91 7.01 -12.08
N VAL A 25 18.05 6.90 -11.43
CA VAL A 25 18.20 6.53 -10.02
C VAL A 25 18.77 7.72 -9.28
N ALA A 26 18.12 8.16 -8.24
CA ALA A 26 18.54 9.29 -7.42
C ALA A 26 18.70 8.87 -5.95
N GLU A 27 19.40 9.70 -5.18
CA GLU A 27 19.46 9.58 -3.73
C GLU A 27 18.85 10.82 -3.09
N ASN A 28 18.14 10.64 -1.99
CA ASN A 28 17.66 11.74 -1.15
C ASN A 28 18.73 12.13 -0.11
N ASN A 29 18.42 13.13 0.73
CA ASN A 29 19.34 13.61 1.77
C ASN A 29 19.69 12.55 2.84
N ASP A 30 18.87 11.53 2.99
CA ASP A 30 19.09 10.43 3.93
C ASP A 30 19.89 9.27 3.31
N GLY A 31 20.37 9.44 2.06
CA GLY A 31 21.09 8.41 1.30
C GLY A 31 20.20 7.27 0.81
N GLN A 32 18.88 7.47 0.80
CA GLN A 32 17.93 6.47 0.34
C GLN A 32 17.73 6.58 -1.18
N ILE A 33 17.59 5.43 -1.83
CA ILE A 33 17.39 5.35 -3.28
C ILE A 33 15.95 5.73 -3.65
N VAL A 34 15.83 6.56 -4.69
CA VAL A 34 14.58 6.97 -5.32
C VAL A 34 14.65 6.65 -6.82
N ILE A 35 13.68 5.90 -7.31
CA ILE A 35 13.53 5.56 -8.73
C ILE A 35 12.71 6.63 -9.43
N ILE A 36 13.13 7.04 -10.63
CA ILE A 36 12.39 8.01 -11.44
C ILE A 36 12.17 7.42 -12.83
N GLU A 37 10.92 7.32 -13.23
CA GLU A 37 10.49 6.89 -14.57
C GLU A 37 9.78 8.04 -15.29
N ASN A 38 10.19 8.28 -16.55
CA ASN A 38 9.65 9.33 -17.38
C ASN A 38 8.83 8.74 -18.53
N GLN A 39 7.53 8.95 -18.50
CA GLN A 39 6.63 8.56 -19.58
C GLN A 39 5.99 9.80 -20.17
N LEU A 40 6.58 10.38 -21.22
CA LEU A 40 6.08 11.59 -21.88
C LEU A 40 4.83 11.35 -22.72
N GLU A 41 4.04 10.37 -22.33
CA GLU A 41 2.78 9.94 -22.91
C GLU A 41 1.70 9.78 -21.82
N LYS A 42 0.56 9.21 -22.22
CA LYS A 42 -0.48 8.78 -21.29
C LYS A 42 0.00 7.60 -20.46
N SER A 43 -0.21 7.66 -19.15
CA SER A 43 0.20 6.59 -18.23
C SER A 43 -0.35 5.21 -18.65
N ASN A 44 0.43 4.14 -18.49
CA ASN A 44 0.05 2.77 -18.82
C ASN A 44 0.54 1.76 -17.76
N HIS A 45 0.02 0.54 -17.84
CA HIS A 45 0.32 -0.53 -16.87
C HIS A 45 1.77 -1.03 -16.96
N ASP A 46 2.38 -0.97 -18.15
CA ASP A 46 3.76 -1.43 -18.34
C ASP A 46 4.75 -0.57 -17.55
N HIS A 47 4.60 0.76 -17.58
CA HIS A 47 5.44 1.66 -16.80
C HIS A 47 5.16 1.55 -15.29
N LEU A 48 3.91 1.38 -14.87
CA LEU A 48 3.60 1.11 -13.47
C LEU A 48 4.25 -0.20 -13.00
N GLY A 49 4.18 -1.25 -13.81
CA GLY A 49 4.83 -2.53 -13.54
C GLY A 49 6.35 -2.40 -13.43
N LYS A 50 6.98 -1.67 -14.35
CA LYS A 50 8.42 -1.37 -14.30
C LYS A 50 8.79 -0.64 -13.02
N LEU A 51 8.06 0.43 -12.67
CA LEU A 51 8.30 1.25 -11.48
C LEU A 51 8.34 0.40 -10.20
N ILE A 52 7.35 -0.49 -10.03
CA ILE A 52 7.26 -1.41 -8.87
C ILE A 52 8.42 -2.42 -8.90
N THR A 53 8.73 -2.97 -10.07
CA THR A 53 9.83 -3.93 -10.25
C THR A 53 11.18 -3.30 -9.90
N TYR A 54 11.42 -2.10 -10.36
CA TYR A 54 12.68 -1.38 -10.12
C TYR A 54 12.82 -0.97 -8.65
N LEU A 55 11.74 -0.51 -8.05
CA LEU A 55 11.71 -0.19 -6.63
C LEU A 55 12.11 -1.41 -5.79
N SER A 56 11.57 -2.59 -6.10
CA SER A 56 11.92 -3.85 -5.43
C SER A 56 13.37 -4.27 -5.71
N ALA A 57 13.83 -4.20 -6.97
CA ALA A 57 15.17 -4.64 -7.36
C ALA A 57 16.30 -3.78 -6.75
N ARG A 58 16.01 -2.52 -6.45
CA ARG A 58 16.97 -1.57 -5.87
C ARG A 58 16.76 -1.34 -4.37
N GLU A 59 15.80 -2.02 -3.75
CA GLU A 59 15.40 -1.76 -2.35
C GLU A 59 15.14 -0.26 -2.11
N ALA A 60 14.56 0.40 -3.12
CA ALA A 60 14.36 1.83 -3.10
C ALA A 60 13.27 2.24 -2.10
N SER A 61 13.46 3.39 -1.45
CA SER A 61 12.50 3.96 -0.49
C SER A 61 11.39 4.76 -1.16
N GLY A 62 11.58 5.16 -2.43
CA GLY A 62 10.60 5.95 -3.16
C GLY A 62 10.66 5.76 -4.66
N ALA A 63 9.56 6.13 -5.32
CA ALA A 63 9.43 6.09 -6.76
C ALA A 63 8.64 7.30 -7.28
N ILE A 64 9.17 7.96 -8.30
CA ILE A 64 8.57 9.11 -8.97
C ILE A 64 8.21 8.70 -10.39
N TRP A 65 6.94 8.80 -10.74
CA TRP A 65 6.47 8.57 -12.10
C TRP A 65 6.04 9.88 -12.73
N ILE A 66 6.78 10.33 -13.74
CA ILE A 66 6.50 11.57 -14.46
C ILE A 66 5.78 11.23 -15.75
N VAL A 67 4.55 11.74 -15.92
CA VAL A 67 3.68 11.43 -17.07
C VAL A 67 3.10 12.69 -17.68
N LYS A 68 2.78 12.64 -18.97
CA LYS A 68 2.05 13.73 -19.65
C LYS A 68 0.58 13.75 -19.25
N GLU A 69 -0.06 12.57 -19.21
CA GLU A 69 -1.49 12.43 -18.91
C GLU A 69 -1.71 11.26 -17.96
N PRO A 70 -1.94 11.51 -16.65
CA PRO A 70 -2.23 10.45 -15.70
C PRO A 70 -3.67 9.96 -15.88
N ARG A 71 -3.88 8.63 -15.98
CA ARG A 71 -5.19 8.01 -15.98
C ARG A 71 -5.69 7.81 -14.56
N GLN A 72 -7.02 7.84 -14.38
CA GLN A 72 -7.64 7.73 -13.06
C GLN A 72 -7.30 6.40 -12.35
N GLU A 73 -7.24 5.30 -13.09
CA GLU A 73 -6.86 4.00 -12.56
C GLU A 73 -5.43 3.98 -11.98
N HIS A 74 -4.49 4.71 -12.60
CA HIS A 74 -3.12 4.82 -12.10
C HIS A 74 -3.01 5.81 -10.93
N ILE A 75 -3.79 6.88 -10.92
CA ILE A 75 -3.93 7.77 -9.76
C ILE A 75 -4.36 6.96 -8.53
N ASN A 76 -5.42 6.16 -8.68
CA ASN A 76 -5.94 5.31 -7.61
C ASN A 76 -4.92 4.24 -7.18
N ALA A 77 -4.22 3.62 -8.13
CA ALA A 77 -3.19 2.62 -7.84
C ALA A 77 -2.01 3.22 -7.05
N MET A 78 -1.51 4.39 -7.45
CA MET A 78 -0.42 5.09 -6.75
C MET A 78 -0.84 5.53 -5.34
N ALA A 79 -2.07 6.02 -5.18
CA ALA A 79 -2.62 6.35 -3.86
C ALA A 79 -2.71 5.10 -2.97
N TRP A 80 -3.20 3.97 -3.51
CA TRP A 80 -3.25 2.70 -2.79
C TRP A 80 -1.87 2.17 -2.40
N LEU A 81 -0.86 2.30 -3.27
CA LEU A 81 0.52 1.93 -2.98
C LEU A 81 1.08 2.75 -1.81
N ASN A 82 0.80 4.06 -1.73
CA ASN A 82 1.18 4.90 -0.60
C ASN A 82 0.51 4.47 0.73
N GLU A 83 -0.72 3.94 0.68
CA GLU A 83 -1.39 3.41 1.87
C GLU A 83 -0.87 2.01 2.29
N SER A 84 -0.43 1.21 1.31
CA SER A 84 -0.19 -0.23 1.49
C SER A 84 1.27 -0.62 1.65
N SER A 85 2.20 0.29 1.35
CA SER A 85 3.64 0.04 1.43
C SER A 85 4.37 1.04 2.33
N ASN A 86 5.62 0.73 2.65
CA ASN A 86 6.50 1.65 3.36
C ASN A 86 7.20 2.64 2.40
N ALA A 87 7.19 2.37 1.10
CA ALA A 87 7.79 3.24 0.10
C ALA A 87 6.91 4.46 -0.22
N ASP A 88 7.52 5.51 -0.72
CA ASP A 88 6.88 6.75 -1.11
C ASP A 88 6.66 6.79 -2.62
N PHE A 89 5.42 6.93 -3.06
CA PHE A 89 5.06 6.98 -4.47
C PHE A 89 4.56 8.37 -4.87
N TYR A 90 5.20 8.93 -5.90
CA TYR A 90 4.85 10.23 -6.46
C TYR A 90 4.39 10.06 -7.90
N LEU A 91 3.20 10.56 -8.24
CA LEU A 91 2.74 10.69 -9.62
C LEU A 91 2.73 12.17 -9.99
N VAL A 92 3.52 12.53 -10.98
CA VAL A 92 3.74 13.91 -11.40
C VAL A 92 3.29 14.06 -12.84
N LYS A 93 2.46 15.06 -13.11
CA LYS A 93 2.12 15.47 -14.47
C LYS A 93 3.14 16.48 -14.96
N VAL A 94 3.65 16.28 -16.19
CA VAL A 94 4.51 17.25 -16.87
C VAL A 94 3.79 17.88 -18.04
N GLU A 95 3.86 19.20 -18.13
CA GLU A 95 3.31 20.01 -19.21
C GLU A 95 4.36 21.00 -19.72
N ALA A 96 4.31 21.35 -20.99
CA ALA A 96 5.09 22.46 -21.55
C ALA A 96 4.18 23.68 -21.62
N VAL A 97 4.50 24.72 -20.87
CA VAL A 97 3.73 25.96 -20.84
C VAL A 97 4.54 27.11 -21.44
N ARG A 98 3.86 28.05 -22.08
CA ARG A 98 4.45 29.20 -22.73
C ARG A 98 3.58 30.44 -22.56
N ILE A 99 4.18 31.57 -22.24
CA ILE A 99 3.52 32.85 -22.16
C ILE A 99 3.88 33.68 -23.40
N GLY A 100 2.87 34.01 -24.21
CA GLY A 100 3.08 34.74 -25.46
C GLY A 100 4.06 34.03 -26.41
N ASN A 101 5.13 34.70 -26.80
CA ASN A 101 6.19 34.20 -27.70
C ASN A 101 7.45 33.71 -26.94
N SER A 102 7.40 33.51 -25.64
CA SER A 102 8.52 32.98 -24.87
C SER A 102 8.83 31.54 -25.25
N ASN A 103 10.04 31.06 -24.92
CA ASN A 103 10.35 29.64 -25.00
C ASN A 103 9.47 28.85 -24.03
N PRO A 104 9.02 27.65 -24.41
CA PRO A 104 8.28 26.79 -23.49
C PRO A 104 9.11 26.44 -22.25
N ALA A 105 8.45 26.42 -21.10
CA ALA A 105 9.03 25.96 -19.83
C ALA A 105 8.27 24.73 -19.31
N PRO A 106 8.93 23.75 -18.67
CA PRO A 106 8.25 22.63 -18.07
C PRO A 106 7.49 23.09 -16.81
N LEU A 107 6.26 22.64 -16.70
CA LEU A 107 5.44 22.76 -15.50
C LEU A 107 5.21 21.34 -14.94
N LEU A 108 5.64 21.12 -13.72
CA LEU A 108 5.42 19.87 -12.98
C LEU A 108 4.30 20.08 -11.97
N THR A 109 3.33 19.17 -11.98
CA THR A 109 2.19 19.19 -11.06
C THR A 109 2.13 17.87 -10.31
N LEU A 110 2.22 17.89 -8.99
CA LEU A 110 2.03 16.70 -8.16
C LEU A 110 0.55 16.29 -8.19
N ILE A 111 0.29 15.07 -8.64
CA ILE A 111 -1.06 14.48 -8.73
C ILE A 111 -1.31 13.56 -7.54
N VAL A 112 -0.32 12.71 -7.19
CA VAL A 112 -0.35 11.83 -6.02
C VAL A 112 1.00 11.91 -5.33
N GLY A 113 0.98 12.01 -4.01
CA GLY A 113 2.17 11.92 -3.16
C GLY A 113 1.86 11.19 -1.85
N PRO A 114 2.89 10.81 -1.10
CA PRO A 114 2.72 10.21 0.21
C PRO A 114 2.11 11.22 1.18
N SER A 115 1.24 10.74 2.09
CA SER A 115 0.76 11.51 3.23
C SER A 115 0.87 10.68 4.50
N ILE A 116 1.11 11.35 5.62
CA ILE A 116 1.19 10.71 6.94
C ILE A 116 -0.15 10.05 7.27
N GLU A 117 -1.26 10.71 6.97
CA GLU A 117 -2.61 10.22 7.22
C GLU A 117 -2.90 8.95 6.40
N ALA A 118 -2.49 8.90 5.14
CA ALA A 118 -2.66 7.72 4.29
C ALA A 118 -1.87 6.52 4.85
N LYS A 119 -0.63 6.71 5.27
CA LYS A 119 0.21 5.66 5.86
C LYS A 119 -0.33 5.16 7.20
N VAL A 120 -0.81 6.04 8.06
CA VAL A 120 -1.44 5.67 9.35
C VAL A 120 -2.72 4.88 9.09
N SER A 121 -3.55 5.33 8.17
CA SER A 121 -4.78 4.62 7.78
C SER A 121 -4.47 3.23 7.19
N GLY A 122 -3.47 3.12 6.33
CA GLY A 122 -3.01 1.87 5.74
C GLY A 122 -2.53 0.87 6.80
N LYS A 123 -1.68 1.30 7.72
CA LYS A 123 -1.21 0.46 8.85
C LYS A 123 -2.37 -0.04 9.72
N ALA A 124 -3.31 0.84 10.06
CA ALA A 124 -4.48 0.45 10.84
C ALA A 124 -5.36 -0.59 10.11
N LYS A 125 -5.51 -0.48 8.78
CA LYS A 125 -6.20 -1.48 7.97
C LYS A 125 -5.47 -2.84 7.99
N GLN A 126 -4.15 -2.85 7.81
CA GLN A 126 -3.32 -4.06 7.85
C GLN A 126 -3.38 -4.75 9.21
N GLU A 127 -3.21 -4.02 10.30
CA GLU A 127 -3.34 -4.56 11.67
C GLU A 127 -4.72 -5.15 11.93
N LYS A 128 -5.78 -4.54 11.40
CA LYS A 128 -7.15 -5.07 11.51
C LYS A 128 -7.28 -6.41 10.78
N VAL A 129 -6.75 -6.51 9.57
CA VAL A 129 -6.76 -7.73 8.77
C VAL A 129 -5.97 -8.83 9.47
N GLU A 130 -4.76 -8.54 9.96
CA GLU A 130 -3.93 -9.50 10.68
C GLU A 130 -4.64 -10.01 11.95
N ARG A 131 -5.22 -9.13 12.76
CA ARG A 131 -6.03 -9.52 13.93
C ARG A 131 -7.20 -10.43 13.57
N HIS A 132 -7.84 -10.21 12.41
CA HIS A 132 -8.90 -11.08 11.93
C HIS A 132 -8.40 -12.49 11.61
N PHE A 133 -7.24 -12.61 10.94
CA PHE A 133 -6.64 -13.92 10.64
C PHE A 133 -6.18 -14.65 11.89
N ILE A 134 -5.51 -13.95 12.82
CA ILE A 134 -5.09 -14.52 14.12
C ILE A 134 -6.32 -15.06 14.86
N ARG A 135 -7.39 -14.29 14.93
CA ARG A 135 -8.64 -14.67 15.61
C ARG A 135 -9.29 -15.90 14.96
N LYS A 136 -9.39 -15.92 13.63
CA LYS A 136 -9.93 -17.07 12.89
C LYS A 136 -9.11 -18.34 13.16
N ARG A 137 -7.79 -18.25 13.16
CA ARG A 137 -6.90 -19.38 13.49
C ARG A 137 -7.07 -19.84 14.93
N TRP A 138 -7.17 -18.91 15.88
CA TRP A 138 -7.41 -19.22 17.28
C TRP A 138 -8.77 -19.92 17.50
N TRP A 139 -9.84 -19.43 16.90
CA TRP A 139 -11.13 -20.13 16.91
C TRP A 139 -11.04 -21.54 16.34
N GLY A 140 -10.30 -21.72 15.23
CA GLY A 140 -10.06 -23.04 14.66
C GLY A 140 -9.42 -24.01 15.64
N GLN A 141 -8.41 -23.55 16.39
CA GLN A 141 -7.77 -24.35 17.42
C GLN A 141 -8.72 -24.67 18.59
N LEU A 142 -9.53 -23.70 19.02
CA LEU A 142 -10.48 -23.89 20.11
C LEU A 142 -11.55 -24.94 19.75
N VAL A 143 -12.22 -24.79 18.61
CA VAL A 143 -13.29 -25.72 18.20
C VAL A 143 -12.77 -27.11 17.82
N SER A 144 -11.48 -27.23 17.43
CA SER A 144 -10.83 -28.52 17.16
C SER A 144 -10.36 -29.23 18.43
N ASN A 145 -10.44 -28.58 19.59
CA ASN A 145 -10.03 -29.20 20.85
C ASN A 145 -10.98 -30.35 21.22
N PRO A 146 -10.48 -31.53 21.60
CA PRO A 146 -11.32 -32.66 22.01
C PRO A 146 -12.28 -32.36 23.17
N LEU A 147 -11.99 -31.37 24.00
CA LEU A 147 -12.84 -30.92 25.08
C LEU A 147 -14.02 -30.04 24.61
N ALA A 148 -13.93 -29.50 23.38
CA ALA A 148 -14.98 -28.67 22.79
C ALA A 148 -15.99 -29.49 21.96
N LYS A 149 -16.25 -30.76 22.29
CA LYS A 149 -17.07 -31.70 21.50
C LYS A 149 -18.44 -31.17 21.12
N SER A 150 -19.10 -30.44 22.01
CA SER A 150 -20.41 -29.83 21.74
C SER A 150 -20.36 -28.65 20.77
N HIS A 151 -19.19 -28.12 20.42
CA HIS A 151 -19.00 -26.92 19.63
C HIS A 151 -18.18 -27.15 18.35
N ASN A 152 -17.74 -28.39 18.08
CA ASN A 152 -16.91 -28.74 16.94
C ASN A 152 -17.60 -28.53 15.57
N HIS A 153 -18.92 -28.36 15.54
CA HIS A 153 -19.70 -28.03 14.34
C HIS A 153 -19.68 -26.53 13.98
N ILE A 154 -19.11 -25.68 14.85
CA ILE A 154 -19.05 -24.24 14.60
C ILE A 154 -17.95 -23.93 13.61
N THR A 155 -18.27 -23.15 12.57
CA THR A 155 -17.27 -22.65 11.63
C THR A 155 -16.49 -21.47 12.21
N PRO A 156 -15.14 -21.54 12.31
CA PRO A 156 -14.33 -20.42 12.77
C PRO A 156 -14.57 -19.15 11.97
N SER A 157 -14.80 -18.04 12.63
CA SER A 157 -15.07 -16.75 12.00
C SER A 157 -14.00 -15.71 12.37
N MET A 158 -14.08 -14.53 11.78
CA MET A 158 -13.24 -13.37 12.11
C MET A 158 -13.86 -12.51 13.23
N ALA A 159 -15.04 -12.89 13.75
CA ALA A 159 -15.72 -12.16 14.80
C ALA A 159 -15.02 -12.28 16.15
N THR A 160 -15.30 -11.36 17.06
CA THR A 160 -14.80 -11.38 18.44
C THR A 160 -15.49 -12.42 19.31
N TRP A 161 -16.53 -13.03 18.81
CA TRP A 161 -17.29 -14.08 19.50
C TRP A 161 -17.70 -15.18 18.53
N ILE A 162 -17.89 -16.37 19.05
CA ILE A 162 -18.61 -17.46 18.39
C ILE A 162 -19.61 -18.02 19.36
N GLY A 163 -20.80 -18.36 18.88
CA GLY A 163 -21.89 -18.83 19.72
C GLY A 163 -22.56 -20.05 19.16
N VAL A 164 -23.21 -20.79 20.07
CA VAL A 164 -24.00 -21.97 19.76
C VAL A 164 -25.26 -21.96 20.57
N SER A 165 -26.36 -22.47 19.99
CA SER A 165 -27.59 -22.64 20.71
C SER A 165 -27.45 -23.67 21.82
N SER A 166 -27.99 -23.39 23.00
CA SER A 166 -28.07 -24.36 24.12
C SER A 166 -29.08 -25.46 23.91
N GLY A 167 -29.90 -25.40 22.83
CA GLY A 167 -31.08 -26.24 22.65
C GLY A 167 -32.32 -25.70 23.35
N THR A 168 -32.19 -24.70 24.21
CA THR A 168 -33.31 -24.06 24.92
C THR A 168 -33.61 -22.71 24.27
N ARG A 169 -34.90 -22.43 23.99
CA ARG A 169 -35.31 -21.19 23.34
C ARG A 169 -34.86 -19.96 24.14
N GLY A 170 -34.12 -19.07 23.49
CA GLY A 170 -33.63 -17.82 24.08
C GLY A 170 -32.34 -17.94 24.88
N LEU A 171 -31.74 -19.15 24.96
CA LEU A 171 -30.44 -19.35 25.62
C LEU A 171 -29.39 -19.78 24.64
N ASN A 172 -28.24 -19.07 24.62
CA ASN A 172 -27.07 -19.36 23.77
C ASN A 172 -25.82 -19.37 24.64
N PHE A 173 -24.82 -20.19 24.24
CA PHE A 173 -23.46 -20.14 24.77
C PHE A 173 -22.57 -19.36 23.82
N ASN A 174 -21.86 -18.38 24.34
CA ASN A 174 -20.96 -17.56 23.54
C ASN A 174 -19.54 -17.67 24.09
N TYR A 175 -18.56 -17.92 23.19
CA TYR A 175 -17.17 -17.74 23.48
C TYR A 175 -16.76 -16.34 23.05
N LEU A 176 -16.12 -15.59 23.93
CA LEU A 176 -15.64 -14.24 23.70
C LEU A 176 -14.11 -14.27 23.57
N GLY A 177 -13.59 -13.73 22.46
CA GLY A 177 -12.16 -13.59 22.20
C GLY A 177 -11.80 -12.18 21.81
N ASN A 178 -11.49 -11.33 22.75
CA ASN A 178 -10.99 -10.00 22.50
C ASN A 178 -9.61 -9.79 23.18
N LYS A 179 -9.00 -8.63 22.97
CA LYS A 179 -7.64 -8.34 23.43
C LYS A 179 -7.47 -8.41 24.96
N ASN A 180 -8.57 -8.22 25.70
CA ASN A 180 -8.55 -8.04 27.15
C ASN A 180 -9.35 -9.11 27.92
N ILE A 181 -10.21 -9.87 27.24
CA ILE A 181 -11.13 -10.84 27.87
C ILE A 181 -11.17 -12.11 27.02
N CYS A 182 -10.82 -13.23 27.65
CA CYS A 182 -11.14 -14.57 27.16
C CYS A 182 -12.09 -15.21 28.15
N GLY A 183 -13.31 -15.56 27.73
CA GLY A 183 -14.32 -16.14 28.60
C GLY A 183 -15.42 -16.86 27.80
N ALA A 184 -16.26 -17.55 28.55
CA ALA A 184 -17.51 -18.11 28.05
C ALA A 184 -18.69 -17.50 28.86
N GLU A 185 -19.76 -17.13 28.18
CA GLU A 185 -21.04 -16.66 28.73
C GLU A 185 -22.20 -17.54 28.25
#